data_5494dcc184c4bfd34a5292cb78e9cdf9
#
_entry.id   5494dcc184c4bfd34a5292cb78e9cdf9
#
_cell.length_a   1.000
_cell.length_b   1.000
_cell.length_c   1.000
_cell.angle_alpha   90.00
_cell.angle_beta   90.00
_cell.angle_gamma   90.00
#
_symmetry.space_group_name_H-M   'P 1'
#
loop_
_entity.id
_entity.type
_entity.pdbx_description
1 polymer ?
#
loop_
_entity_poly.entity_id
_entity_poly.type
_entity_poly.pdbx_seq_one_letter_code
_entity_poly.pdbx_strand_id
1 'polypeptide(L)'
;PGALLWGASFPLGLAALASKDDDPARLVGVAYAANTLGAIIGSLLTSLVLIGTIGTQDTQRVLIGLAALSALLTLALVVGEQGRLTLAPRGLLAAGGAAALGLWVISTVGVIPPLLVGYGRFMAYRMNAHGDFIYVGEGTNSTVAVSQLENGVRNYHNAGKVQASSEPQDMRLQRMLGHFTTL
;
A
#
# COMPACT_ATOMS: atom_id res chain seq x y z
N PRO A 1 11.17 9.64 7.10
CA PRO A 1 11.05 8.95 8.40
C PRO A 1 10.73 7.47 8.25
N GLY A 2 9.78 7.08 7.35
CA GLY A 2 9.37 5.68 7.18
C GLY A 2 10.51 4.73 6.81
N ALA A 3 11.35 5.09 5.84
CA ALA A 3 12.47 4.26 5.41
C ALA A 3 13.49 4.01 6.54
N LEU A 4 13.67 4.96 7.43
CA LEU A 4 14.56 4.82 8.59
C LEU A 4 14.01 3.82 9.61
N LEU A 5 12.69 3.89 9.89
CA LEU A 5 12.03 2.94 10.79
C LEU A 5 12.05 1.52 10.20
N TRP A 6 11.78 1.38 8.92
CA TRP A 6 11.89 0.10 8.22
C TRP A 6 13.31 -0.46 8.24
N GLY A 7 14.33 0.37 7.97
CA GLY A 7 15.72 -0.05 8.02
C GLY A 7 16.18 -0.46 9.41
N ALA A 8 15.69 0.20 10.46
CA ALA A 8 16.01 -0.12 11.85
C ALA A 8 15.26 -1.37 12.39
N SER A 9 14.10 -1.72 11.83
CA SER A 9 13.25 -2.78 12.38
C SER A 9 13.93 -4.15 12.37
N PHE A 10 14.63 -4.50 11.30
CA PHE A 10 15.29 -5.80 11.17
C PHE A 10 16.48 -5.99 12.13
N PRO A 11 17.48 -5.07 12.20
CA PRO A 11 18.55 -5.18 13.19
C PRO A 11 18.05 -5.14 14.64
N LEU A 12 17.03 -4.33 14.94
CA LEU A 12 16.42 -4.32 16.27
C LEU A 12 15.72 -5.63 16.60
N GLY A 13 15.03 -6.23 15.63
CA GLY A 13 14.42 -7.57 15.78
C GLY A 13 15.47 -8.64 16.05
N LEU A 14 16.59 -8.65 15.32
CA LEU A 14 17.70 -9.56 15.57
C LEU A 14 18.31 -9.36 16.96
N ALA A 15 18.52 -8.11 17.37
CA ALA A 15 19.07 -7.79 18.69
C ALA A 15 18.12 -8.23 19.84
N ALA A 16 16.81 -8.13 19.63
CA ALA A 16 15.80 -8.57 20.60
C ALA A 16 15.72 -10.10 20.74
N LEU A 17 16.01 -10.84 19.65
CA LEU A 17 15.99 -12.29 19.65
C LEU A 17 17.33 -12.92 20.09
N ALA A 18 18.41 -12.15 20.13
CA ALA A 18 19.75 -12.63 20.49
C ALA A 18 19.81 -13.02 21.97
N SER A 19 20.06 -14.29 22.26
CA SER A 19 20.38 -14.83 23.58
C SER A 19 21.88 -15.11 23.68
N LYS A 20 22.43 -15.17 24.89
CA LYS A 20 23.85 -15.45 25.14
C LYS A 20 24.24 -16.88 24.75
N ASP A 21 23.27 -17.78 24.72
CA ASP A 21 23.49 -19.22 24.49
C ASP A 21 23.15 -19.67 23.06
N ASP A 22 22.63 -18.76 22.21
CA ASP A 22 22.27 -19.06 20.84
C ASP A 22 23.45 -18.92 19.87
N ASP A 23 23.50 -19.80 18.88
CA ASP A 23 24.41 -19.65 17.71
C ASP A 23 23.94 -18.44 16.88
N PRO A 24 24.75 -17.36 16.82
CA PRO A 24 24.38 -16.16 16.07
C PRO A 24 24.11 -16.40 14.58
N ALA A 25 24.83 -17.37 13.98
CA ALA A 25 24.67 -17.69 12.57
C ALA A 25 23.31 -18.34 12.29
N ARG A 26 22.88 -19.25 13.17
CA ARG A 26 21.57 -19.89 13.08
C ARG A 26 20.43 -18.90 13.28
N LEU A 27 20.55 -18.00 14.26
CA LEU A 27 19.55 -16.98 14.53
C LEU A 27 19.35 -16.07 13.32
N VAL A 28 20.45 -15.55 12.78
CA VAL A 28 20.42 -14.72 11.58
C VAL A 28 19.80 -15.46 10.40
N GLY A 29 20.20 -16.72 10.17
CA GLY A 29 19.67 -17.54 9.09
C GLY A 29 18.16 -17.75 9.18
N VAL A 30 17.64 -18.10 10.36
CA VAL A 30 16.19 -18.27 10.58
C VAL A 30 15.42 -16.95 10.40
N ALA A 31 15.95 -15.85 10.93
CA ALA A 31 15.31 -14.54 10.79
C ALA A 31 15.24 -14.08 9.31
N TYR A 32 16.33 -14.28 8.55
CA TYR A 32 16.34 -13.98 7.11
C TYR A 32 15.38 -14.89 6.32
N ALA A 33 15.34 -16.18 6.62
CA ALA A 33 14.42 -17.11 5.98
C ALA A 33 12.95 -16.70 6.25
N ALA A 34 12.60 -16.40 7.49
CA ALA A 34 11.26 -15.94 7.86
C ALA A 34 10.89 -14.63 7.18
N ASN A 35 11.81 -13.65 7.17
CA ASN A 35 11.61 -12.37 6.49
C ASN A 35 11.40 -12.56 4.98
N THR A 36 12.18 -13.42 4.34
CA THR A 36 12.08 -13.69 2.90
C THR A 36 10.75 -14.36 2.56
N LEU A 37 10.34 -15.38 3.33
CA LEU A 37 9.03 -16.04 3.16
C LEU A 37 7.89 -15.04 3.35
N GLY A 38 7.96 -14.23 4.41
CA GLY A 38 6.98 -13.17 4.67
C GLY A 38 6.90 -12.16 3.54
N ALA A 39 8.03 -11.75 2.98
CA ALA A 39 8.08 -10.80 1.87
C ALA A 39 7.46 -11.39 0.58
N ILE A 40 7.75 -12.66 0.27
CA ILE A 40 7.16 -13.34 -0.90
C ILE A 40 5.65 -13.46 -0.74
N ILE A 41 5.18 -14.01 0.37
CA ILE A 41 3.75 -14.19 0.63
C ILE A 41 3.05 -12.82 0.67
N GLY A 42 3.63 -11.86 1.39
CA GLY A 42 3.06 -10.53 1.54
C GLY A 42 2.95 -9.78 0.21
N SER A 43 3.98 -9.82 -0.63
CA SER A 43 3.95 -9.16 -1.95
C SER A 43 2.92 -9.78 -2.89
N LEU A 44 2.86 -11.12 -2.98
CA LEU A 44 1.88 -11.81 -3.82
C LEU A 44 0.45 -11.58 -3.32
N LEU A 45 0.21 -11.74 -2.02
CA LEU A 45 -1.11 -11.52 -1.44
C LEU A 45 -1.59 -10.08 -1.61
N THR A 46 -0.70 -9.11 -1.36
CA THR A 46 -1.04 -7.69 -1.49
C THR A 46 -1.34 -7.32 -2.95
N SER A 47 -0.47 -7.68 -3.89
CA SER A 47 -0.61 -7.24 -5.28
C SER A 47 -1.71 -7.98 -6.05
N LEU A 48 -1.83 -9.31 -5.84
CA LEU A 48 -2.77 -10.12 -6.63
C LEU A 48 -4.17 -10.21 -6.01
N VAL A 49 -4.26 -10.11 -4.68
CA VAL A 49 -5.53 -10.31 -3.97
C VAL A 49 -6.03 -9.00 -3.37
N LEU A 50 -5.29 -8.39 -2.44
CA LEU A 50 -5.80 -7.25 -1.69
C LEU A 50 -6.09 -6.05 -2.58
N ILE A 51 -5.14 -5.61 -3.40
CA ILE A 51 -5.36 -4.44 -4.28
C ILE A 51 -6.50 -4.71 -5.25
N GLY A 52 -6.57 -5.91 -5.83
CA GLY A 52 -7.62 -6.26 -6.79
C GLY A 52 -9.02 -6.40 -6.19
N THR A 53 -9.14 -6.73 -4.89
CA THR A 53 -10.44 -6.99 -4.24
C THR A 53 -10.95 -5.83 -3.41
N ILE A 54 -10.08 -5.16 -2.64
CA ILE A 54 -10.46 -4.10 -1.71
C ILE A 54 -9.86 -2.73 -2.05
N GLY A 55 -9.04 -2.66 -3.11
CA GLY A 55 -8.41 -1.43 -3.57
C GLY A 55 -7.20 -1.01 -2.72
N THR A 56 -6.49 0.01 -3.18
CA THR A 56 -5.25 0.48 -2.56
C THR A 56 -5.48 1.07 -1.16
N GLN A 57 -6.56 1.82 -0.95
CA GLN A 57 -6.85 2.49 0.32
C GLN A 57 -7.06 1.49 1.46
N ASP A 58 -7.94 0.52 1.26
CA ASP A 58 -8.25 -0.48 2.30
C ASP A 58 -7.10 -1.48 2.47
N THR A 59 -6.36 -1.77 1.41
CA THR A 59 -5.10 -2.53 1.51
C THR A 59 -4.10 -1.83 2.44
N GLN A 60 -3.92 -0.51 2.33
CA GLN A 60 -3.05 0.25 3.25
C GLN A 60 -3.54 0.15 4.69
N ARG A 61 -4.84 0.26 4.93
CA ARG A 61 -5.43 0.10 6.28
C ARG A 61 -5.16 -1.28 6.87
N VAL A 62 -5.32 -2.33 6.06
CA VAL A 62 -5.02 -3.72 6.47
C VAL A 62 -3.54 -3.87 6.82
N LEU A 63 -2.63 -3.35 5.99
CA LEU A 63 -1.18 -3.44 6.25
C LEU A 63 -0.77 -2.68 7.52
N ILE A 64 -1.35 -1.51 7.77
CA ILE A 64 -1.12 -0.76 9.02
C ILE A 64 -1.66 -1.55 10.22
N GLY A 65 -2.83 -2.17 10.09
CA GLY A 65 -3.42 -3.02 11.11
C GLY A 65 -2.53 -4.23 11.44
N LEU A 66 -1.98 -4.90 10.43
CA LEU A 66 -1.03 -6.00 10.60
C LEU A 66 0.27 -5.56 11.28
N ALA A 67 0.78 -4.38 10.93
CA ALA A 67 1.96 -3.81 11.58
C ALA A 67 1.69 -3.48 13.06
N ALA A 68 0.54 -2.90 13.38
CA ALA A 68 0.13 -2.63 14.75
C ALA A 68 -0.07 -3.93 15.55
N LEU A 69 -0.69 -4.94 14.97
CA LEU A 69 -0.85 -6.27 15.58
C LEU A 69 0.50 -6.91 15.86
N SER A 70 1.42 -6.88 14.91
CA SER A 70 2.80 -7.37 15.08
C SER A 70 3.51 -6.68 16.25
N ALA A 71 3.39 -5.36 16.35
CA ALA A 71 3.97 -4.60 17.46
C ALA A 71 3.37 -5.00 18.83
N LEU A 72 2.05 -5.21 18.88
CA LEU A 72 1.36 -5.65 20.11
C LEU A 72 1.76 -7.08 20.51
N LEU A 73 1.89 -8.00 19.54
CA LEU A 73 2.34 -9.37 19.81
C LEU A 73 3.78 -9.38 20.32
N THR A 74 4.69 -8.61 19.70
CA THR A 74 6.08 -8.49 20.16
C THR A 74 6.14 -7.95 21.59
N LEU A 75 5.36 -6.91 21.87
CA LEU A 75 5.29 -6.33 23.20
C LEU A 75 4.76 -7.33 24.24
N ALA A 76 3.73 -8.11 23.90
CA ALA A 76 3.15 -9.13 24.77
C ALA A 76 4.17 -10.24 25.09
N LEU A 77 4.96 -10.69 24.11
CA LEU A 77 6.00 -11.71 24.29
C LEU A 77 7.11 -11.20 25.21
N VAL A 78 7.62 -9.98 24.99
CA VAL A 78 8.67 -9.37 25.83
C VAL A 78 8.22 -9.20 27.28
N VAL A 79 6.96 -8.81 27.50
CA VAL A 79 6.39 -8.69 28.86
C VAL A 79 6.19 -10.06 29.50
N GLY A 80 5.86 -11.09 28.73
CA GLY A 80 5.63 -12.48 29.19
C GLY A 80 6.92 -13.15 29.68
N GLU A 81 8.05 -12.98 28.97
CA GLU A 81 9.34 -13.60 29.32
C GLU A 81 9.92 -13.08 30.66
N GLN A 82 9.60 -11.86 31.04
CA GLN A 82 10.05 -11.30 32.33
C GLN A 82 9.31 -11.87 33.56
N GLY A 83 8.48 -12.94 33.37
CA GLY A 83 7.81 -13.66 34.46
C GLY A 83 6.79 -12.85 35.25
N ARG A 84 6.51 -11.64 34.82
CA ARG A 84 5.51 -10.74 35.37
C ARG A 84 4.50 -10.40 34.31
N LEU A 85 3.56 -11.30 34.08
CA LEU A 85 2.21 -10.93 33.62
C LEU A 85 1.50 -10.01 34.64
N THR A 86 2.28 -9.28 35.43
CA THR A 86 1.73 -8.13 36.11
C THR A 86 1.46 -7.13 35.03
N LEU A 87 0.20 -6.75 34.92
CA LEU A 87 -0.30 -5.55 34.26
C LEU A 87 0.47 -4.32 34.78
N ALA A 88 1.80 -4.33 34.61
CA ALA A 88 2.61 -3.21 34.98
C ALA A 88 2.08 -2.01 34.18
N PRO A 89 1.73 -0.91 34.84
CA PRO A 89 1.08 0.23 34.18
C PRO A 89 1.84 0.71 32.95
N ARG A 90 3.16 0.48 32.90
CA ARG A 90 4.02 0.80 31.76
C ARG A 90 3.74 -0.08 30.54
N GLY A 91 3.51 -1.38 30.72
CA GLY A 91 3.16 -2.31 29.62
C GLY A 91 1.80 -2.00 29.01
N LEU A 92 0.81 -1.71 29.86
CA LEU A 92 -0.53 -1.29 29.42
C LEU A 92 -0.48 0.05 28.70
N LEU A 93 0.31 1.02 29.18
CA LEU A 93 0.48 2.30 28.51
C LEU A 93 1.16 2.14 27.15
N ALA A 94 2.18 1.29 27.04
CA ALA A 94 2.87 1.01 25.78
C ALA A 94 1.93 0.31 24.77
N ALA A 95 1.19 -0.70 25.21
CA ALA A 95 0.22 -1.39 24.36
C ALA A 95 -0.94 -0.48 23.93
N GLY A 96 -1.49 0.30 24.87
CA GLY A 96 -2.52 1.30 24.58
C GLY A 96 -2.02 2.38 23.63
N GLY A 97 -0.81 2.85 23.84
CA GLY A 97 -0.15 3.83 22.94
C GLY A 97 0.06 3.28 21.53
N ALA A 98 0.54 2.04 21.40
CA ALA A 98 0.72 1.39 20.11
C ALA A 98 -0.61 1.17 19.38
N ALA A 99 -1.64 0.72 20.10
CA ALA A 99 -2.99 0.55 19.55
C ALA A 99 -3.60 1.89 19.11
N ALA A 100 -3.51 2.92 19.96
CA ALA A 100 -4.01 4.26 19.66
C ALA A 100 -3.29 4.87 18.44
N LEU A 101 -1.97 4.73 18.36
CA LEU A 101 -1.18 5.18 17.22
C LEU A 101 -1.60 4.45 15.94
N GLY A 102 -1.76 3.12 16.00
CA GLY A 102 -2.21 2.31 14.86
C GLY A 102 -3.59 2.77 14.36
N LEU A 103 -4.55 2.94 15.25
CA LEU A 103 -5.89 3.43 14.92
C LEU A 103 -5.86 4.85 14.34
N TRP A 104 -5.05 5.73 14.94
CA TRP A 104 -4.87 7.09 14.42
C TRP A 104 -4.30 7.08 13.01
N VAL A 105 -3.23 6.30 12.75
CA VAL A 105 -2.63 6.21 11.41
C VAL A 105 -3.63 5.62 10.41
N ILE A 106 -4.40 4.59 10.77
CA ILE A 106 -5.46 4.02 9.92
C ILE A 106 -6.49 5.09 9.56
N SER A 107 -6.88 5.95 10.51
CA SER A 107 -7.85 7.01 10.27
C SER A 107 -7.34 8.11 9.34
N THR A 108 -6.02 8.28 9.21
CA THR A 108 -5.39 9.26 8.31
C THR A 108 -5.28 8.79 6.87
N VAL A 109 -5.53 7.50 6.58
CA VAL A 109 -5.52 6.97 5.22
C VAL A 109 -6.70 7.53 4.43
N GLY A 110 -6.43 8.58 3.64
CA GLY A 110 -7.42 9.26 2.81
C GLY A 110 -7.70 8.53 1.50
N VAL A 111 -8.79 8.91 0.85
CA VAL A 111 -9.13 8.48 -0.52
C VAL A 111 -8.10 9.07 -1.48
N ILE A 112 -7.65 8.27 -2.43
CA ILE A 112 -6.76 8.75 -3.49
C ILE A 112 -7.57 9.66 -4.41
N PRO A 113 -7.16 10.94 -4.59
CA PRO A 113 -7.90 11.86 -5.45
C PRO A 113 -7.96 11.32 -6.89
N PRO A 114 -9.15 11.32 -7.55
CA PRO A 114 -9.30 10.89 -8.94
C PRO A 114 -8.35 11.59 -9.91
N LEU A 115 -8.06 12.86 -9.64
CA LEU A 115 -7.10 13.65 -10.41
C LEU A 115 -5.68 13.06 -10.38
N LEU A 116 -5.26 12.55 -9.22
CA LEU A 116 -3.97 11.87 -9.08
C LEU A 116 -3.94 10.54 -9.85
N VAL A 117 -5.04 9.80 -9.82
CA VAL A 117 -5.20 8.56 -10.59
C VAL A 117 -5.13 8.83 -12.09
N GLY A 118 -5.84 9.85 -12.57
CA GLY A 118 -5.93 10.16 -13.99
C GLY A 118 -4.66 10.77 -14.57
N TYR A 119 -3.99 11.63 -13.83
CA TYR A 119 -2.86 12.41 -14.35
C TYR A 119 -1.52 12.15 -13.66
N GLY A 120 -1.50 11.37 -12.55
CA GLY A 120 -0.27 11.01 -11.86
C GLY A 120 0.59 12.24 -11.52
N ARG A 121 1.87 12.21 -11.93
CA ARG A 121 2.81 13.32 -11.72
C ARG A 121 2.43 14.61 -12.44
N PHE A 122 1.55 14.54 -13.44
CA PHE A 122 1.07 15.71 -14.19
C PHE A 122 -0.15 16.38 -13.56
N MET A 123 -0.61 15.91 -12.42
CA MET A 123 -1.77 16.43 -11.69
C MET A 123 -1.70 17.97 -11.51
N ALA A 124 -0.53 18.49 -11.14
CA ALA A 124 -0.34 19.92 -10.91
C ALA A 124 -0.66 20.80 -12.14
N TYR A 125 -0.37 20.32 -13.34
CA TYR A 125 -0.66 21.02 -14.58
C TYR A 125 -2.12 20.93 -15.03
N ARG A 126 -2.89 20.02 -14.41
CA ARG A 126 -4.27 19.71 -14.80
C ARG A 126 -5.30 20.12 -13.76
N MET A 127 -4.91 20.78 -12.67
CA MET A 127 -5.83 21.17 -11.58
C MET A 127 -7.00 22.02 -12.05
N ASN A 128 -6.81 22.83 -13.11
CA ASN A 128 -7.85 23.74 -13.64
C ASN A 128 -8.44 23.28 -14.99
N ALA A 129 -8.01 22.13 -15.52
CA ALA A 129 -8.39 21.67 -16.88
C ALA A 129 -8.51 20.15 -16.97
N HIS A 130 -9.11 19.50 -15.96
CA HIS A 130 -9.16 18.02 -15.87
C HIS A 130 -10.47 17.42 -16.34
N GLY A 131 -11.56 18.17 -16.38
CA GLY A 131 -12.92 17.61 -16.50
C GLY A 131 -13.36 16.81 -15.27
N ASP A 132 -14.58 16.32 -15.29
CA ASP A 132 -15.13 15.51 -14.21
C ASP A 132 -14.75 14.03 -14.37
N PHE A 133 -14.30 13.40 -13.29
CA PHE A 133 -14.01 11.97 -13.28
C PHE A 133 -15.31 11.19 -13.09
N ILE A 134 -15.76 10.52 -14.14
CA ILE A 134 -16.99 9.72 -14.14
C ILE A 134 -16.74 8.26 -13.73
N TYR A 135 -15.49 7.81 -13.75
CA TYR A 135 -15.10 6.47 -13.33
C TYR A 135 -13.66 6.45 -12.83
N VAL A 136 -13.43 5.71 -11.75
CA VAL A 136 -12.10 5.35 -11.25
C VAL A 136 -12.16 3.89 -10.80
N GLY A 137 -11.22 3.09 -11.28
CA GLY A 137 -11.12 1.68 -10.92
C GLY A 137 -9.67 1.27 -10.73
N GLU A 138 -9.43 0.43 -9.72
CA GLU A 138 -8.13 -0.16 -9.44
C GLU A 138 -8.16 -1.63 -9.82
N GLY A 139 -7.20 -2.05 -10.61
CA GLY A 139 -7.03 -3.44 -11.01
C GLY A 139 -5.66 -3.97 -10.65
N THR A 140 -5.47 -5.27 -10.81
CA THR A 140 -4.22 -5.96 -10.49
C THR A 140 -3.02 -5.42 -11.27
N ASN A 141 -3.24 -5.00 -12.52
CA ASN A 141 -2.17 -4.59 -13.42
C ASN A 141 -2.04 -3.08 -13.58
N SER A 142 -3.13 -2.35 -13.42
CA SER A 142 -3.12 -0.89 -13.54
C SER A 142 -4.35 -0.25 -12.90
N THR A 143 -4.23 1.03 -12.63
CA THR A 143 -5.34 1.87 -12.21
C THR A 143 -5.88 2.63 -13.43
N VAL A 144 -7.20 2.62 -13.59
CA VAL A 144 -7.90 3.19 -14.74
C VAL A 144 -8.83 4.29 -14.25
N ALA A 145 -8.92 5.37 -15.03
CA ALA A 145 -9.92 6.41 -14.81
C ALA A 145 -10.53 6.87 -16.12
N VAL A 146 -11.75 7.38 -16.07
CA VAL A 146 -12.40 8.06 -17.19
C VAL A 146 -12.82 9.45 -16.75
N SER A 147 -12.36 10.48 -17.44
CA SER A 147 -12.82 11.84 -17.24
C SER A 147 -13.63 12.33 -18.43
N GLN A 148 -14.57 13.23 -18.18
CA GLN A 148 -15.37 13.89 -19.19
C GLN A 148 -15.12 15.39 -19.12
N LEU A 149 -14.69 15.98 -20.21
CA LEU A 149 -14.49 17.42 -20.36
C LEU A 149 -15.83 18.13 -20.54
N GLU A 150 -15.88 19.45 -20.34
CA GLU A 150 -17.08 20.28 -20.53
C GLU A 150 -17.70 20.18 -21.92
N ASN A 151 -16.87 19.95 -22.94
CA ASN A 151 -17.30 19.74 -24.33
C ASN A 151 -17.85 18.33 -24.61
N GLY A 152 -17.98 17.47 -23.57
CA GLY A 152 -18.47 16.11 -23.68
C GLY A 152 -17.42 15.08 -24.12
N VAL A 153 -16.21 15.48 -24.44
CA VAL A 153 -15.10 14.57 -24.79
C VAL A 153 -14.74 13.74 -23.55
N ARG A 154 -14.65 12.43 -23.74
CA ARG A 154 -14.20 11.49 -22.70
C ARG A 154 -12.76 11.11 -22.91
N ASN A 155 -11.99 11.14 -21.83
CA ASN A 155 -10.60 10.70 -21.81
C ASN A 155 -10.50 9.41 -21.01
N TYR A 156 -9.86 8.40 -21.59
CA TYR A 156 -9.45 7.18 -20.91
C TYR A 156 -8.04 7.34 -20.37
N HIS A 157 -7.90 7.19 -19.07
CA HIS A 157 -6.64 7.28 -18.36
C HIS A 157 -6.18 5.90 -17.90
N ASN A 158 -4.91 5.61 -18.08
CA ASN A 158 -4.28 4.40 -17.58
C ASN A 158 -2.91 4.78 -16.99
N ALA A 159 -2.64 4.32 -15.77
CA ALA A 159 -1.37 4.57 -15.07
C ALA A 159 -0.95 6.06 -15.03
N GLY A 160 -1.91 6.98 -14.80
CA GLY A 160 -1.66 8.41 -14.68
C GLY A 160 -1.45 9.17 -15.99
N LYS A 161 -1.91 8.62 -17.13
CA LYS A 161 -1.84 9.26 -18.44
C LYS A 161 -3.12 9.04 -19.24
N VAL A 162 -3.50 10.04 -20.04
CA VAL A 162 -4.50 9.87 -21.09
C VAL A 162 -3.92 8.95 -22.17
N GLN A 163 -4.59 7.83 -22.43
CA GLN A 163 -4.19 6.84 -23.44
C GLN A 163 -5.08 6.87 -24.68
N ALA A 164 -6.32 7.29 -24.50
CA ALA A 164 -7.30 7.40 -25.58
C ALA A 164 -8.32 8.49 -25.25
N SER A 165 -8.92 9.09 -26.25
CA SER A 165 -10.03 10.00 -26.07
C SER A 165 -11.14 9.78 -27.11
N SER A 166 -12.34 10.33 -26.85
CA SER A 166 -13.42 10.39 -27.80
C SER A 166 -13.31 11.60 -28.75
N GLU A 167 -12.18 12.28 -28.76
CA GLU A 167 -11.91 13.38 -29.69
C GLU A 167 -11.89 12.86 -31.12
N PRO A 168 -12.45 13.60 -32.12
CA PRO A 168 -12.56 13.09 -33.49
C PRO A 168 -11.25 12.64 -34.12
N GLN A 169 -10.13 13.28 -33.78
CA GLN A 169 -8.79 12.92 -34.29
C GLN A 169 -8.32 11.58 -33.71
N ASP A 170 -8.46 11.40 -32.40
CA ASP A 170 -8.10 10.15 -31.73
C ASP A 170 -9.00 9.00 -32.20
N MET A 171 -10.30 9.26 -32.37
CA MET A 171 -11.24 8.28 -32.88
C MET A 171 -10.91 7.81 -34.30
N ARG A 172 -10.39 8.70 -35.16
CA ARG A 172 -9.90 8.33 -36.51
C ARG A 172 -8.72 7.37 -36.40
N LEU A 173 -7.73 7.71 -35.57
CA LEU A 173 -6.56 6.87 -35.35
C LEU A 173 -6.93 5.49 -34.81
N GLN A 174 -7.79 5.44 -33.79
CA GLN A 174 -8.23 4.20 -33.16
C GLN A 174 -8.98 3.30 -34.15
N ARG A 175 -9.87 3.88 -34.95
CA ARG A 175 -10.59 3.14 -36.02
C ARG A 175 -9.62 2.62 -37.09
N MET A 176 -8.67 3.44 -37.55
CA MET A 176 -7.66 3.00 -38.51
C MET A 176 -6.85 1.82 -37.99
N LEU A 177 -6.35 1.90 -36.73
CA LEU A 177 -5.60 0.80 -36.13
C LEU A 177 -6.44 -0.49 -36.03
N GLY A 178 -7.71 -0.37 -35.66
CA GLY A 178 -8.64 -1.52 -35.67
C GLY A 178 -8.83 -2.13 -37.04
N HIS A 179 -8.99 -1.32 -38.09
CA HIS A 179 -9.18 -1.82 -39.46
C HIS A 179 -7.91 -2.46 -40.02
N PHE A 180 -6.73 -1.91 -39.77
CA PHE A 180 -5.47 -2.49 -40.27
C PHE A 180 -5.16 -3.86 -39.66
N THR A 181 -5.65 -4.14 -38.47
CA THR A 181 -5.41 -5.44 -37.82
C THR A 181 -6.41 -6.52 -38.27
N THR A 182 -7.45 -6.16 -39.01
CA THR A 182 -8.49 -7.05 -39.51
C THR A 182 -8.42 -7.36 -41.02
N LEU A 183 -7.46 -6.73 -41.72
CA LEU A 183 -7.15 -6.99 -43.13
C LEU A 183 -6.01 -8.02 -43.24
#